data_9666bff64737c81b1f8651c4e72436d4
#
_entry.id   9666bff64737c81b1f8651c4e72436d4
#
_cell.length_a   1.000
_cell.length_b   1.000
_cell.length_c   1.000
_cell.angle_alpha   90.00
_cell.angle_beta   90.00
_cell.angle_gamma   90.00
#
_symmetry.space_group_name_H-M   'P 1'
#
loop_
_entity.id
_entity.type
_entity.pdbx_description
1 polymer ?
#
loop_
_entity_poly.entity_id
_entity_poly.type
_entity_poly.pdbx_seq_one_letter_code
_entity_poly.pdbx_strand_id
1 'polypeptide(L)'
;MTTYRLRHFGAAIALVLLVVFSACEEDTYTLGQAVIEGEPFSTNRIDYPIESIKQLKVDRVQTSQLPIFQLGNYYDPIFGTTSAQILTEVQLTEYKPVFGRLSADTEALQDVSGNNDTLNENETVVRARLYIPFQKVPTALQDSDSDGVQDAFDVDPDNIDSDSDGDGLTDNEERLRGTDPLNADTDGDGINDLDDESTASNSYAKRVALDSIYSFSGNDVFDLTIQHSDFFLQDHEPTSGFLDPSAYFSDDSSKFEDFLGDVLYQGRDTISEFQYIEYQIDDPDTEEDESAFTDASKTKDPGIYVDLDPQFFQTMILDNEGGSELLSRSNFKDHFRGIHLSLNASNDLMMLLNLTSGYIEVDYTNEFWNTQDDSDESNDAIDTEERTLRLNLVSGGSFGITSGNAVNTWTAENNVSIIDNQDFVERVYLKGGSGYLAQFQIPDEIIEEIKANNWLVNEASIVFYVDQDAMQQYPEQPSRLYLFKEGSNLPVYDAMTETSTDETPLGIFLNYDGILQYDTEGKGSHYTVRLTDYVNHVVLRDSVNVPINVAVSANIGLPVTYAAKVSDSEEVVSYPQMSAATPLSTVLYGSNATVPEDKRLELRIYYTQIQD
;
A
#
# COMPACT_ATOMS: atom_id res chain seq x y z
N MET A 1 42.44 -56.13 -2.89
CA MET A 1 42.95 -54.76 -3.18
C MET A 1 41.85 -53.69 -3.18
N THR A 2 40.57 -54.03 -2.99
CA THR A 2 39.44 -53.09 -3.06
C THR A 2 39.08 -52.45 -1.72
N THR A 3 39.39 -53.05 -0.59
CA THR A 3 39.04 -52.53 0.75
C THR A 3 39.98 -51.45 1.28
N TYR A 4 41.20 -51.34 0.77
CA TYR A 4 42.15 -50.29 1.17
C TYR A 4 41.87 -48.92 0.54
N ARG A 5 41.30 -48.88 -0.67
CA ARG A 5 40.94 -47.62 -1.35
C ARG A 5 39.70 -46.94 -0.76
N LEU A 6 38.73 -47.71 -0.23
CA LEU A 6 37.54 -47.15 0.43
C LEU A 6 37.84 -46.48 1.78
N ARG A 7 38.87 -46.98 2.52
CA ARG A 7 39.25 -46.40 3.81
C ARG A 7 39.96 -45.05 3.66
N HIS A 8 40.72 -44.87 2.58
CA HIS A 8 41.41 -43.58 2.31
C HIS A 8 40.45 -42.53 1.72
N PHE A 9 39.40 -42.97 1.00
CA PHE A 9 38.40 -42.07 0.48
C PHE A 9 37.49 -41.56 1.60
N GLY A 10 37.12 -42.40 2.56
CA GLY A 10 36.35 -41.99 3.74
C GLY A 10 37.14 -41.04 4.67
N ALA A 11 38.45 -41.27 4.84
CA ALA A 11 39.32 -40.38 5.62
C ALA A 11 39.54 -39.02 4.93
N ALA A 12 39.60 -38.97 3.61
CA ALA A 12 39.71 -37.72 2.85
C ALA A 12 38.41 -36.91 2.91
N ILE A 13 37.25 -37.56 2.82
CA ILE A 13 35.94 -36.89 2.94
C ILE A 13 35.72 -36.39 4.39
N ALA A 14 36.13 -37.15 5.40
CA ALA A 14 36.05 -36.71 6.80
C ALA A 14 36.99 -35.52 7.09
N LEU A 15 38.18 -35.47 6.46
CA LEU A 15 39.10 -34.34 6.58
C LEU A 15 38.61 -33.10 5.88
N VAL A 16 37.99 -33.24 4.70
CA VAL A 16 37.34 -32.11 3.97
C VAL A 16 36.11 -31.58 4.73
N LEU A 17 35.30 -32.44 5.31
CA LEU A 17 34.19 -32.04 6.19
C LEU A 17 34.67 -31.29 7.44
N LEU A 18 35.79 -31.73 8.06
CA LEU A 18 36.37 -31.04 9.21
C LEU A 18 36.91 -29.64 8.87
N VAL A 19 37.47 -29.47 7.67
CA VAL A 19 37.96 -28.15 7.20
C VAL A 19 36.81 -27.23 6.82
N VAL A 20 35.67 -27.76 6.33
CA VAL A 20 34.46 -26.95 6.00
C VAL A 20 33.75 -26.47 7.28
N PHE A 21 33.78 -27.25 8.38
CA PHE A 21 33.22 -26.82 9.66
C PHE A 21 34.13 -25.89 10.48
N SER A 22 35.42 -25.76 10.14
CA SER A 22 36.32 -24.82 10.79
C SER A 22 36.47 -23.47 10.06
N ALA A 23 35.77 -23.28 8.94
CA ALA A 23 35.81 -22.05 8.14
C ALA A 23 34.65 -21.10 8.36
N CYS A 24 33.76 -21.38 9.33
CA CYS A 24 32.73 -20.45 9.82
C CYS A 24 32.96 -20.20 11.31
N GLU A 25 34.08 -19.56 11.68
CA GLU A 25 34.03 -18.61 12.79
C GLU A 25 33.51 -17.30 12.18
N GLU A 26 32.19 -17.09 12.26
CA GLU A 26 31.71 -15.73 12.28
C GLU A 26 32.34 -15.07 13.49
N ASP A 27 33.27 -14.12 13.23
CA ASP A 27 33.60 -13.10 14.20
C ASP A 27 32.31 -12.33 14.53
N THR A 28 31.50 -12.91 15.42
CA THR A 28 30.58 -12.12 16.20
C THR A 28 31.46 -11.19 17.01
N TYR A 29 31.66 -10.00 16.50
CA TYR A 29 32.13 -8.86 17.29
C TYR A 29 31.06 -8.58 18.34
N THR A 30 31.02 -9.37 19.39
CA THR A 30 30.44 -8.97 20.66
C THR A 30 31.36 -7.91 21.22
N LEU A 31 31.12 -6.65 20.82
CA LEU A 31 31.62 -5.46 21.47
C LEU A 31 31.19 -5.48 22.94
N GLY A 32 31.85 -6.25 23.77
CA GLY A 32 31.54 -6.38 25.18
C GLY A 32 32.38 -7.38 25.95
N GLN A 33 32.99 -8.36 25.30
CA GLN A 33 33.74 -9.42 25.98
C GLN A 33 35.22 -9.16 26.15
N ALA A 34 35.80 -8.17 25.44
CA ALA A 34 37.20 -7.77 25.56
C ALA A 34 37.49 -6.66 26.56
N VAL A 35 36.45 -6.16 27.26
CA VAL A 35 36.51 -4.97 28.15
C VAL A 35 36.60 -5.34 29.65
N ILE A 36 36.79 -6.61 30.01
CA ILE A 36 36.64 -7.04 31.44
C ILE A 36 37.97 -7.02 32.22
N GLU A 37 39.12 -6.86 31.58
CA GLU A 37 40.39 -6.84 32.32
C GLU A 37 41.28 -5.64 31.95
N GLY A 38 41.00 -4.47 32.55
CA GLY A 38 41.85 -3.28 32.52
C GLY A 38 41.24 -2.13 31.72
N GLU A 39 40.88 -1.09 32.39
CA GLU A 39 40.16 0.11 31.87
C GLU A 39 41.01 0.94 30.88
N PRO A 40 41.08 0.63 29.58
CA PRO A 40 41.57 1.59 28.60
C PRO A 40 40.47 2.42 27.96
N PHE A 41 39.18 2.14 28.25
CA PHE A 41 38.06 2.80 27.60
C PHE A 41 37.01 3.25 28.61
N SER A 42 36.56 4.51 28.52
CA SER A 42 35.39 5.00 29.20
C SER A 42 34.27 5.23 28.18
N THR A 43 33.09 4.66 28.43
CA THR A 43 31.90 4.96 27.62
C THR A 43 31.20 6.19 28.22
N ASN A 44 31.04 7.22 27.43
CA ASN A 44 30.43 8.48 27.82
C ASN A 44 29.23 8.79 26.92
N ARG A 45 28.35 9.65 27.41
CA ARG A 45 27.25 10.23 26.64
C ARG A 45 27.37 11.74 26.65
N ILE A 46 27.09 12.35 25.51
CA ILE A 46 26.94 13.81 25.37
C ILE A 46 25.71 14.08 24.51
N ASP A 47 24.95 15.11 24.89
CA ASP A 47 23.74 15.52 24.20
C ASP A 47 23.94 16.93 23.65
N TYR A 48 23.61 17.12 22.37
CA TYR A 48 23.70 18.39 21.67
C TYR A 48 22.32 18.83 21.22
N PRO A 49 21.86 20.04 21.55
CA PRO A 49 20.58 20.54 21.04
C PRO A 49 20.66 20.73 19.52
N ILE A 50 19.59 20.39 18.81
CA ILE A 50 19.44 20.75 17.40
C ILE A 50 18.94 22.19 17.33
N GLU A 51 19.87 23.13 17.17
CA GLU A 51 19.61 24.55 17.32
C GLU A 51 18.77 25.12 16.16
N SER A 52 19.11 24.76 14.92
CA SER A 52 18.47 25.34 13.75
C SER A 52 17.67 24.28 13.00
N ILE A 53 16.39 24.56 12.78
CA ILE A 53 15.47 23.73 12.01
C ILE A 53 14.81 24.61 10.96
N LYS A 54 15.02 24.26 9.70
CA LYS A 54 14.26 24.82 8.58
C LYS A 54 12.98 24.03 8.43
N GLN A 55 11.84 24.69 8.53
CA GLN A 55 10.54 24.11 8.32
C GLN A 55 10.12 24.42 6.89
N LEU A 56 9.73 23.43 6.12
CA LEU A 56 9.32 23.60 4.73
C LEU A 56 7.83 23.25 4.58
N LYS A 57 7.08 24.16 3.98
CA LYS A 57 5.69 23.92 3.56
C LYS A 57 5.68 23.62 2.07
N VAL A 58 5.11 22.47 1.70
CA VAL A 58 5.04 21.98 0.33
C VAL A 58 3.61 22.12 -0.16
N ASP A 59 3.40 22.88 -1.23
CA ASP A 59 2.07 23.11 -1.79
C ASP A 59 1.76 22.19 -2.98
N ARG A 60 2.78 21.80 -3.73
CA ARG A 60 2.63 21.06 -4.97
C ARG A 60 3.59 19.89 -5.01
N VAL A 61 3.07 18.70 -5.22
CA VAL A 61 3.84 17.44 -5.26
C VAL A 61 3.52 16.70 -6.55
N GLN A 62 4.53 16.13 -7.19
CA GLN A 62 4.32 15.20 -8.29
C GLN A 62 3.62 13.94 -7.78
N THR A 63 2.50 13.57 -8.41
CA THR A 63 1.62 12.48 -7.98
C THR A 63 1.35 11.45 -9.07
N SER A 64 1.95 11.61 -10.25
CA SER A 64 1.91 10.58 -11.28
C SER A 64 2.65 9.32 -10.82
N GLN A 65 2.05 8.16 -11.09
CA GLN A 65 2.68 6.85 -10.83
C GLN A 65 3.02 6.57 -9.35
N LEU A 66 2.24 7.11 -8.42
CA LEU A 66 2.36 6.72 -7.02
C LEU A 66 2.09 5.22 -6.86
N PRO A 67 2.69 4.53 -5.87
CA PRO A 67 2.37 3.13 -5.58
C PRO A 67 1.01 2.99 -4.89
N ILE A 68 0.56 4.03 -4.19
CA ILE A 68 -0.71 4.08 -3.45
C ILE A 68 -1.32 5.47 -3.65
N PHE A 69 -2.63 5.53 -3.84
CA PHE A 69 -3.39 6.73 -4.15
C PHE A 69 -4.38 7.06 -3.05
N GLN A 70 -4.48 8.33 -2.71
CA GLN A 70 -5.47 8.86 -1.75
C GLN A 70 -6.81 9.08 -2.44
N LEU A 71 -7.90 8.61 -1.84
CA LEU A 71 -9.27 8.89 -2.28
C LEU A 71 -10.12 9.32 -1.09
N GLY A 72 -10.66 10.53 -1.12
CA GLY A 72 -11.59 11.03 -0.12
C GLY A 72 -11.15 12.29 0.60
N ASN A 73 -11.64 12.47 1.81
CA ASN A 73 -11.42 13.68 2.59
C ASN A 73 -10.92 13.32 3.98
N TYR A 74 -9.88 13.99 4.45
CA TYR A 74 -9.34 13.82 5.79
C TYR A 74 -9.31 15.16 6.51
N TYR A 75 -10.02 15.24 7.63
CA TYR A 75 -10.02 16.41 8.50
C TYR A 75 -8.87 16.31 9.51
N ASP A 76 -7.96 17.25 9.44
CA ASP A 76 -6.86 17.38 10.40
C ASP A 76 -7.09 18.63 11.26
N PRO A 77 -7.21 18.50 12.60
CA PRO A 77 -7.53 19.64 13.48
C PRO A 77 -6.51 20.77 13.46
N ILE A 78 -5.25 20.46 13.16
CA ILE A 78 -4.14 21.43 13.16
C ILE A 78 -3.88 21.95 11.74
N PHE A 79 -3.79 21.01 10.78
CA PHE A 79 -3.36 21.33 9.43
C PHE A 79 -4.52 21.66 8.47
N GLY A 80 -5.75 21.32 8.85
CA GLY A 80 -6.94 21.53 8.01
C GLY A 80 -7.28 20.35 7.10
N THR A 81 -8.32 20.51 6.29
CA THR A 81 -8.86 19.44 5.46
C THR A 81 -7.99 19.19 4.22
N THR A 82 -7.81 17.92 3.89
CA THR A 82 -7.28 17.46 2.61
C THR A 82 -8.37 16.70 1.87
N SER A 83 -8.64 17.06 0.60
CA SER A 83 -9.60 16.38 -0.28
C SER A 83 -8.87 15.83 -1.50
N ALA A 84 -8.89 14.52 -1.68
CA ALA A 84 -8.14 13.82 -2.72
C ALA A 84 -9.07 13.09 -3.71
N GLN A 85 -8.67 13.09 -4.98
CA GLN A 85 -9.38 12.47 -6.11
C GLN A 85 -8.38 11.71 -6.97
N ILE A 86 -8.87 10.74 -7.73
CA ILE A 86 -8.05 9.89 -8.59
C ILE A 86 -8.54 10.00 -10.03
N LEU A 87 -7.60 10.23 -10.96
CA LEU A 87 -7.80 10.02 -12.39
C LEU A 87 -6.90 8.88 -12.84
N THR A 88 -7.46 7.84 -13.46
CA THR A 88 -6.71 6.65 -13.89
C THR A 88 -7.09 6.22 -15.29
N GLU A 89 -6.11 5.76 -16.06
CA GLU A 89 -6.35 5.01 -17.30
C GLU A 89 -7.05 3.68 -16.99
N VAL A 90 -7.65 3.11 -18.03
CA VAL A 90 -8.16 1.75 -18.08
C VAL A 90 -7.48 1.02 -19.23
N GLN A 91 -7.17 -0.26 -19.07
CA GLN A 91 -6.41 -1.06 -20.02
C GLN A 91 -7.13 -2.36 -20.35
N LEU A 92 -7.18 -2.70 -21.63
CA LEU A 92 -7.53 -4.04 -22.06
C LEU A 92 -6.45 -5.04 -21.63
N THR A 93 -6.88 -6.24 -21.23
CA THR A 93 -5.97 -7.36 -20.96
C THR A 93 -5.44 -7.99 -22.25
N GLU A 94 -6.26 -7.99 -23.30
CA GLU A 94 -5.91 -8.46 -24.63
C GLU A 94 -6.36 -7.47 -25.71
N TYR A 95 -5.56 -7.29 -26.75
CA TYR A 95 -5.90 -6.44 -27.90
C TYR A 95 -6.44 -7.28 -29.05
N LYS A 96 -7.34 -6.71 -29.81
CA LYS A 96 -8.16 -7.42 -30.80
C LYS A 96 -8.98 -8.54 -30.16
N PRO A 97 -9.71 -8.24 -29.08
CA PRO A 97 -10.52 -9.26 -28.44
C PRO A 97 -11.55 -9.81 -29.42
N VAL A 98 -11.91 -11.06 -29.21
CA VAL A 98 -13.09 -11.70 -29.78
C VAL A 98 -14.01 -11.99 -28.61
N PHE A 99 -15.19 -11.38 -28.61
CA PHE A 99 -16.09 -11.46 -27.46
C PHE A 99 -16.96 -12.71 -27.49
N GLY A 100 -17.24 -13.23 -28.68
CA GLY A 100 -17.89 -14.51 -28.86
C GLY A 100 -16.94 -15.68 -29.17
N ARG A 101 -17.40 -16.59 -30.00
CA ARG A 101 -16.64 -17.73 -30.59
C ARG A 101 -16.07 -17.37 -31.96
N LEU A 102 -16.70 -16.40 -32.61
CA LEU A 102 -16.37 -15.92 -33.96
C LEU A 102 -15.75 -14.53 -33.86
N SER A 103 -14.98 -14.15 -34.85
CA SER A 103 -14.54 -12.77 -34.98
C SER A 103 -15.58 -11.95 -35.75
N ALA A 104 -15.63 -10.63 -35.55
CA ALA A 104 -16.53 -9.72 -36.25
C ALA A 104 -16.49 -9.88 -37.79
N ASP A 105 -15.32 -10.15 -38.38
CA ASP A 105 -15.19 -10.45 -39.83
C ASP A 105 -15.88 -11.75 -40.23
N THR A 106 -15.88 -12.75 -39.35
CA THR A 106 -16.50 -14.07 -39.59
C THR A 106 -18.02 -13.99 -39.46
N GLU A 107 -18.49 -13.32 -38.41
CA GLU A 107 -19.91 -13.06 -38.19
C GLU A 107 -20.54 -12.27 -39.34
N ALA A 108 -19.80 -11.28 -39.88
CA ALA A 108 -20.24 -10.47 -41.01
C ALA A 108 -20.49 -11.29 -42.29
N LEU A 109 -19.95 -12.51 -42.39
CA LEU A 109 -20.17 -13.38 -43.56
C LEU A 109 -21.60 -13.90 -43.62
N GLN A 110 -22.24 -14.12 -42.47
CA GLN A 110 -23.63 -14.61 -42.31
C GLN A 110 -24.01 -15.60 -43.39
N ASP A 111 -23.24 -16.71 -43.51
CA ASP A 111 -23.48 -17.71 -44.57
C ASP A 111 -24.78 -18.46 -44.28
N VAL A 112 -25.84 -18.04 -44.96
CA VAL A 112 -27.17 -18.64 -44.89
C VAL A 112 -27.30 -19.93 -45.74
N SER A 113 -26.21 -20.44 -46.33
CA SER A 113 -26.25 -21.58 -47.26
C SER A 113 -26.22 -22.96 -46.58
N GLY A 114 -26.53 -23.02 -45.29
CA GLY A 114 -26.73 -24.29 -44.56
C GLY A 114 -25.60 -24.66 -43.60
N ASN A 115 -24.59 -23.83 -43.45
CA ASN A 115 -23.58 -23.92 -42.41
C ASN A 115 -23.82 -22.78 -41.42
N ASN A 116 -24.45 -23.07 -40.28
CA ASN A 116 -24.82 -22.08 -39.30
C ASN A 116 -23.63 -21.59 -38.43
N ASP A 117 -22.41 -21.84 -38.89
CA ASP A 117 -21.18 -21.57 -38.18
C ASP A 117 -20.81 -20.06 -38.17
N THR A 118 -21.58 -19.18 -38.83
CA THR A 118 -21.29 -17.75 -38.99
C THR A 118 -22.48 -16.86 -38.61
N LEU A 119 -23.11 -17.13 -37.49
CA LEU A 119 -24.18 -16.26 -36.99
C LEU A 119 -23.59 -14.98 -36.36
N ASN A 120 -24.41 -13.94 -36.30
CA ASN A 120 -24.12 -12.79 -35.45
C ASN A 120 -24.35 -13.20 -33.97
N GLU A 121 -23.32 -13.13 -33.15
CA GLU A 121 -23.33 -13.66 -31.79
C GLU A 121 -24.02 -12.72 -30.78
N ASN A 122 -24.46 -11.51 -31.21
CA ASN A 122 -25.27 -10.57 -30.43
C ASN A 122 -24.74 -10.29 -29.01
N GLU A 123 -23.45 -10.03 -28.87
CA GLU A 123 -22.78 -9.79 -27.58
C GLU A 123 -23.48 -8.67 -26.81
N THR A 124 -23.94 -8.99 -25.63
CA THR A 124 -24.71 -8.06 -24.81
C THR A 124 -24.15 -7.99 -23.40
N VAL A 125 -23.78 -6.78 -22.96
CA VAL A 125 -23.32 -6.55 -21.58
C VAL A 125 -24.48 -6.72 -20.61
N VAL A 126 -24.31 -7.64 -19.68
CA VAL A 126 -25.27 -7.90 -18.60
C VAL A 126 -24.98 -7.02 -17.39
N ARG A 127 -23.69 -6.89 -17.06
CA ARG A 127 -23.24 -6.16 -15.86
C ARG A 127 -21.80 -5.67 -16.07
N ALA A 128 -21.46 -4.51 -15.50
CA ALA A 128 -20.11 -4.02 -15.40
C ALA A 128 -19.83 -3.60 -13.95
N ARG A 129 -18.71 -4.02 -13.35
CA ARG A 129 -18.38 -3.76 -11.96
C ARG A 129 -16.95 -3.27 -11.80
N LEU A 130 -16.76 -2.17 -11.05
CA LEU A 130 -15.45 -1.75 -10.60
C LEU A 130 -15.13 -2.45 -9.27
N TYR A 131 -13.96 -3.04 -9.18
CA TYR A 131 -13.39 -3.57 -7.95
C TYR A 131 -12.02 -2.97 -7.68
N ILE A 132 -11.84 -2.38 -6.47
CA ILE A 132 -10.55 -1.92 -5.96
C ILE A 132 -10.45 -2.40 -4.50
N PRO A 133 -9.57 -3.37 -4.18
CA PRO A 133 -9.44 -3.88 -2.82
C PRO A 133 -8.91 -2.82 -1.87
N PHE A 134 -9.40 -2.82 -0.63
CA PHE A 134 -8.80 -2.06 0.45
C PHE A 134 -7.44 -2.66 0.84
N GLN A 135 -6.57 -1.85 1.45
CA GLN A 135 -5.33 -2.36 2.01
C GLN A 135 -5.64 -3.22 3.23
N LYS A 136 -4.86 -4.28 3.41
CA LYS A 136 -4.96 -5.19 4.56
C LYS A 136 -3.79 -4.96 5.51
N VAL A 137 -4.03 -5.11 6.80
CA VAL A 137 -2.94 -5.16 7.78
C VAL A 137 -1.94 -6.25 7.35
N PRO A 138 -0.63 -6.02 7.43
CA PRO A 138 0.38 -7.01 7.01
C PRO A 138 0.20 -8.40 7.65
N THR A 139 -0.34 -8.43 8.88
CA THR A 139 -0.64 -9.66 9.64
C THR A 139 -2.12 -10.07 9.54
N ALA A 140 -2.90 -9.52 8.61
CA ALA A 140 -4.35 -9.75 8.51
C ALA A 140 -4.77 -11.22 8.32
N LEU A 141 -3.85 -12.06 7.87
CA LEU A 141 -4.07 -13.50 7.67
C LEU A 141 -3.28 -14.34 8.68
N GLN A 142 -2.65 -13.71 9.69
CA GLN A 142 -1.97 -14.45 10.75
C GLN A 142 -3.01 -15.13 11.63
N ASP A 143 -2.81 -16.41 11.86
CA ASP A 143 -3.60 -17.31 12.69
C ASP A 143 -2.57 -18.16 13.44
N SER A 144 -2.27 -17.75 14.69
CA SER A 144 -1.08 -18.22 15.42
C SER A 144 -1.23 -19.65 15.92
N ASP A 145 -2.43 -20.09 16.28
CA ASP A 145 -2.72 -21.44 16.77
C ASP A 145 -3.39 -22.34 15.72
N SER A 146 -3.76 -21.76 14.58
CA SER A 146 -4.32 -22.46 13.41
C SER A 146 -5.72 -23.05 13.64
N ASP A 147 -6.54 -22.36 14.42
CA ASP A 147 -7.93 -22.75 14.67
C ASP A 147 -8.92 -22.25 13.59
N GLY A 148 -8.52 -21.31 12.75
CA GLY A 148 -9.28 -20.77 11.63
C GLY A 148 -9.72 -19.31 11.78
N VAL A 149 -9.48 -18.70 12.94
CA VAL A 149 -9.68 -17.28 13.21
C VAL A 149 -8.35 -16.56 13.13
N GLN A 150 -8.33 -15.39 12.48
CA GLN A 150 -7.12 -14.56 12.46
C GLN A 150 -6.91 -13.88 13.80
N ASP A 151 -5.65 -13.77 14.26
CA ASP A 151 -5.25 -13.17 15.55
C ASP A 151 -5.95 -11.82 15.85
N ALA A 152 -6.30 -11.05 14.81
CA ALA A 152 -6.97 -9.76 14.95
C ALA A 152 -8.43 -9.86 15.45
N PHE A 153 -9.06 -11.00 15.31
CA PHE A 153 -10.47 -11.24 15.63
C PHE A 153 -10.66 -12.36 16.64
N ASP A 154 -9.59 -13.08 16.97
CA ASP A 154 -9.59 -14.17 17.90
C ASP A 154 -9.57 -13.68 19.36
N VAL A 155 -10.38 -14.31 20.20
CA VAL A 155 -10.49 -14.00 21.64
C VAL A 155 -9.25 -14.43 22.43
N ASP A 156 -8.53 -15.47 21.97
CA ASP A 156 -7.28 -15.97 22.59
C ASP A 156 -6.36 -16.60 21.52
N PRO A 157 -5.59 -15.76 20.76
CA PRO A 157 -4.83 -16.15 19.57
C PRO A 157 -3.74 -17.23 19.74
N ASP A 158 -3.49 -17.65 20.96
CA ASP A 158 -2.52 -18.70 21.31
C ASP A 158 -3.20 -20.01 21.75
N ASN A 159 -4.53 -20.11 21.67
CA ASN A 159 -5.31 -21.22 22.24
C ASN A 159 -6.30 -21.83 21.24
N ILE A 160 -5.89 -22.87 20.53
CA ILE A 160 -6.65 -23.61 19.52
C ILE A 160 -8.07 -24.07 19.94
N ASP A 161 -8.36 -24.06 21.23
CA ASP A 161 -9.65 -24.42 21.81
C ASP A 161 -10.45 -23.18 22.27
N SER A 162 -10.12 -21.95 21.72
CA SER A 162 -10.91 -20.74 21.94
C SER A 162 -12.29 -20.84 21.31
N ASP A 163 -13.22 -20.02 21.77
CA ASP A 163 -14.63 -19.93 21.32
C ASP A 163 -14.92 -18.43 21.19
N SER A 164 -14.72 -17.88 19.98
CA SER A 164 -14.68 -16.44 19.74
C SER A 164 -16.06 -15.78 19.73
N ASP A 165 -17.12 -16.50 19.36
CA ASP A 165 -18.49 -15.99 19.37
C ASP A 165 -19.32 -16.44 20.58
N GLY A 166 -18.85 -17.46 21.34
CA GLY A 166 -19.44 -17.89 22.61
C GLY A 166 -20.64 -18.81 22.47
N ASP A 167 -20.81 -19.50 21.35
CA ASP A 167 -21.94 -20.39 21.10
C ASP A 167 -21.78 -21.79 21.74
N GLY A 168 -20.54 -22.15 22.10
CA GLY A 168 -20.15 -23.39 22.76
C GLY A 168 -19.48 -24.43 21.85
N LEU A 169 -19.28 -24.10 20.55
CA LEU A 169 -18.28 -24.76 19.72
C LEU A 169 -16.94 -24.01 19.87
N THR A 170 -15.84 -24.70 19.66
CA THR A 170 -14.54 -24.03 19.55
C THR A 170 -14.32 -23.58 18.10
N ASP A 171 -13.54 -22.49 17.93
CA ASP A 171 -13.19 -21.95 16.61
C ASP A 171 -12.66 -23.07 15.68
N ASN A 172 -11.83 -23.98 16.21
CA ASN A 172 -11.31 -25.11 15.45
C ASN A 172 -12.39 -26.17 15.11
N GLU A 173 -13.39 -26.40 15.98
CA GLU A 173 -14.52 -27.28 15.66
C GLU A 173 -15.38 -26.70 14.55
N GLU A 174 -15.60 -25.38 14.56
CA GLU A 174 -16.34 -24.66 13.55
C GLU A 174 -15.60 -24.64 12.22
N ARG A 175 -14.27 -24.36 12.22
CA ARG A 175 -13.43 -24.49 11.02
C ARG A 175 -13.57 -25.88 10.38
N LEU A 176 -13.67 -26.93 11.17
CA LEU A 176 -13.82 -28.32 10.69
C LEU A 176 -15.25 -28.62 10.21
N ARG A 177 -16.26 -27.99 10.80
CA ARG A 177 -17.67 -28.08 10.36
C ARG A 177 -17.93 -27.18 9.14
N GLY A 178 -17.21 -26.05 9.02
CA GLY A 178 -17.38 -25.03 8.01
C GLY A 178 -18.38 -23.94 8.40
N THR A 179 -18.67 -23.81 9.69
CA THR A 179 -19.43 -22.68 10.27
C THR A 179 -18.53 -21.48 10.52
N ASP A 180 -19.11 -20.29 10.78
CA ASP A 180 -18.37 -19.04 10.98
C ASP A 180 -18.02 -18.85 12.47
N PRO A 181 -16.76 -19.03 12.88
CA PRO A 181 -16.36 -18.94 14.29
C PRO A 181 -16.49 -17.53 14.91
N LEU A 182 -16.93 -16.54 14.14
CA LEU A 182 -17.22 -15.18 14.61
C LEU A 182 -18.72 -14.87 14.65
N ASN A 183 -19.59 -15.86 14.39
CA ASN A 183 -21.03 -15.68 14.33
C ASN A 183 -21.77 -16.93 14.79
N ALA A 184 -22.28 -16.95 15.99
CA ALA A 184 -22.99 -18.05 16.67
C ALA A 184 -24.19 -18.67 15.91
N ASP A 185 -24.61 -18.11 14.79
CA ASP A 185 -25.71 -18.53 13.93
C ASP A 185 -25.31 -18.17 12.49
N THR A 186 -24.54 -19.06 11.85
CA THR A 186 -23.87 -18.79 10.56
C THR A 186 -24.88 -18.46 9.45
N ASP A 187 -26.01 -19.16 9.36
CA ASP A 187 -27.00 -18.96 8.29
C ASP A 187 -28.15 -18.01 8.66
N GLY A 188 -28.23 -17.58 9.93
CA GLY A 188 -29.17 -16.57 10.40
C GLY A 188 -30.60 -17.11 10.57
N ASP A 189 -30.79 -18.43 10.73
CA ASP A 189 -32.11 -19.05 10.90
C ASP A 189 -32.64 -19.00 12.33
N GLY A 190 -31.80 -18.61 13.30
CA GLY A 190 -32.11 -18.45 14.72
C GLY A 190 -31.79 -19.68 15.56
N ILE A 191 -31.04 -20.64 15.03
CA ILE A 191 -30.49 -21.80 15.74
C ILE A 191 -28.97 -21.63 15.77
N ASN A 192 -28.33 -21.73 16.94
CA ASN A 192 -26.88 -21.64 17.05
C ASN A 192 -26.20 -22.83 16.37
N ASP A 193 -25.00 -22.61 15.83
CA ASP A 193 -24.24 -23.62 15.07
C ASP A 193 -23.95 -24.89 15.86
N LEU A 194 -23.86 -24.81 17.22
CA LEU A 194 -23.77 -25.98 18.10
C LEU A 194 -24.95 -26.94 17.94
N ASP A 195 -26.16 -26.38 17.83
CA ASP A 195 -27.44 -27.13 17.82
C ASP A 195 -27.99 -27.29 16.38
N ASP A 196 -27.39 -26.62 15.38
CA ASP A 196 -27.83 -26.67 13.99
C ASP A 196 -27.13 -27.80 13.21
N GLU A 197 -27.93 -28.64 12.54
CA GLU A 197 -27.48 -29.69 11.63
C GLU A 197 -27.60 -29.29 10.14
N SER A 198 -28.19 -28.09 9.85
CA SER A 198 -28.57 -27.67 8.50
C SER A 198 -27.62 -26.66 7.88
N THR A 199 -26.68 -26.08 8.65
CA THR A 199 -25.77 -25.04 8.16
C THR A 199 -24.89 -25.55 7.03
N ALA A 200 -24.91 -24.80 5.91
CA ALA A 200 -24.10 -25.11 4.76
C ALA A 200 -22.62 -24.78 5.01
N SER A 201 -21.75 -25.73 4.70
CA SER A 201 -20.32 -25.63 4.93
C SER A 201 -19.68 -24.50 4.11
N ASN A 202 -18.89 -23.64 4.78
CA ASN A 202 -18.17 -22.51 4.16
C ASN A 202 -19.05 -21.51 3.38
N SER A 203 -20.28 -21.28 3.83
CA SER A 203 -21.26 -20.41 3.16
C SER A 203 -21.25 -18.96 3.69
N TYR A 204 -20.20 -18.52 4.34
CA TYR A 204 -20.12 -17.20 4.97
C TYR A 204 -18.98 -16.33 4.43
N ALA A 205 -19.16 -15.01 4.54
CA ALA A 205 -18.15 -14.03 4.18
C ALA A 205 -17.11 -13.89 5.30
N LYS A 206 -15.85 -14.20 4.99
CA LYS A 206 -14.77 -14.08 5.98
C LYS A 206 -14.47 -12.62 6.28
N ARG A 207 -14.14 -12.34 7.54
CA ARG A 207 -13.71 -11.03 8.00
C ARG A 207 -12.21 -10.86 7.78
N VAL A 208 -11.78 -9.65 7.37
CA VAL A 208 -10.38 -9.32 7.05
C VAL A 208 -10.01 -7.99 7.69
N ALA A 209 -8.94 -7.96 8.47
CA ALA A 209 -8.44 -6.74 9.09
C ALA A 209 -7.91 -5.75 8.04
N LEU A 210 -8.48 -4.55 8.00
CA LEU A 210 -8.16 -3.50 7.04
C LEU A 210 -7.10 -2.54 7.57
N ASP A 211 -6.41 -1.88 6.65
CA ASP A 211 -5.39 -0.86 6.89
C ASP A 211 -5.60 0.34 5.96
N SER A 212 -4.97 1.46 6.30
CA SER A 212 -4.90 2.64 5.42
C SER A 212 -6.26 3.25 5.07
N ILE A 213 -7.18 3.22 6.03
CA ILE A 213 -8.50 3.88 5.99
C ILE A 213 -8.57 4.83 7.17
N TYR A 214 -8.63 6.12 6.91
CA TYR A 214 -8.49 7.17 7.91
C TYR A 214 -9.76 8.00 8.02
N SER A 215 -10.26 8.18 9.24
CA SER A 215 -11.35 9.08 9.57
C SER A 215 -11.12 9.67 10.96
N PHE A 216 -11.10 10.98 11.06
CA PHE A 216 -10.97 11.65 12.36
C PHE A 216 -12.24 11.48 13.21
N SER A 217 -13.39 11.45 12.56
CA SER A 217 -14.69 11.28 13.22
C SER A 217 -15.11 9.82 13.45
N GLY A 218 -14.33 8.85 12.95
CA GLY A 218 -14.69 7.43 12.96
C GLY A 218 -15.82 7.11 11.97
N ASN A 219 -15.96 7.90 10.90
CA ASN A 219 -16.97 7.68 9.86
C ASN A 219 -16.50 6.55 8.92
N ASP A 220 -17.40 5.63 8.61
CA ASP A 220 -17.20 4.49 7.72
C ASP A 220 -18.07 4.57 6.43
N VAL A 221 -18.93 5.59 6.34
CA VAL A 221 -19.87 5.78 5.21
C VAL A 221 -19.32 6.82 4.24
N PHE A 222 -19.44 6.56 2.95
CA PHE A 222 -18.97 7.47 1.90
C PHE A 222 -19.95 7.52 0.71
N ASP A 223 -20.01 8.68 0.06
CA ASP A 223 -20.74 8.89 -1.19
C ASP A 223 -19.72 8.96 -2.34
N LEU A 224 -19.66 7.90 -3.15
CA LEU A 224 -18.71 7.73 -4.26
C LEU A 224 -19.33 8.17 -5.58
N THR A 225 -18.55 8.90 -6.37
CA THR A 225 -18.87 9.22 -7.77
C THR A 225 -17.75 8.72 -8.67
N ILE A 226 -18.11 7.98 -9.73
CA ILE A 226 -17.22 7.51 -10.78
C ILE A 226 -17.70 8.07 -12.10
N GLN A 227 -16.83 8.77 -12.81
CA GLN A 227 -17.12 9.38 -14.10
C GLN A 227 -16.12 8.93 -15.15
N HIS A 228 -16.58 8.77 -16.37
CA HIS A 228 -15.68 8.68 -17.52
C HIS A 228 -14.91 9.99 -17.67
N SER A 229 -13.66 9.92 -18.10
CA SER A 229 -12.84 11.10 -18.37
C SER A 229 -12.26 11.06 -19.78
N ASP A 230 -12.55 12.11 -20.55
CA ASP A 230 -11.99 12.34 -21.88
C ASP A 230 -10.56 12.92 -21.85
N PHE A 231 -9.96 13.12 -20.69
CA PHE A 231 -8.62 13.63 -20.58
C PHE A 231 -7.59 12.58 -21.00
N PHE A 232 -6.70 12.97 -21.92
CA PHE A 232 -5.61 12.10 -22.37
C PHE A 232 -4.38 12.23 -21.47
N LEU A 233 -4.15 11.28 -20.58
CA LEU A 233 -2.93 11.21 -19.79
C LEU A 233 -1.74 10.83 -20.69
N GLN A 234 -0.80 11.75 -20.87
CA GLN A 234 0.37 11.55 -21.72
C GLN A 234 1.40 10.67 -21.02
N ASP A 235 2.06 9.79 -21.79
CA ASP A 235 3.15 8.95 -21.25
C ASP A 235 4.46 9.75 -21.14
N HIS A 236 4.70 10.70 -22.07
CA HIS A 236 5.93 11.46 -22.15
C HIS A 236 5.68 12.94 -22.39
N GLU A 237 6.55 13.78 -21.83
CA GLU A 237 6.51 15.23 -21.96
C GLU A 237 6.86 15.69 -23.38
N PRO A 238 5.96 16.39 -24.09
CA PRO A 238 6.26 16.93 -25.43
C PRO A 238 7.39 17.97 -25.42
N THR A 239 7.52 18.74 -24.34
CA THR A 239 8.52 19.81 -24.21
C THR A 239 9.94 19.27 -24.08
N SER A 240 10.13 18.05 -23.61
CA SER A 240 11.41 17.34 -23.58
C SER A 240 11.73 16.60 -24.89
N GLY A 241 10.85 16.71 -25.91
CA GLY A 241 10.93 15.91 -27.13
C GLY A 241 10.54 14.45 -26.90
N PHE A 242 9.66 14.17 -25.94
CA PHE A 242 9.17 12.86 -25.53
C PHE A 242 10.27 11.96 -24.92
N LEU A 243 11.29 12.56 -24.29
CA LEU A 243 12.37 11.83 -23.62
C LEU A 243 12.04 11.55 -22.15
N ASP A 244 11.37 12.51 -21.50
CA ASP A 244 11.03 12.40 -20.08
C ASP A 244 9.58 11.91 -19.91
N PRO A 245 9.28 11.12 -18.85
CA PRO A 245 7.92 10.80 -18.50
C PRO A 245 7.10 12.06 -18.17
N SER A 246 5.82 12.06 -18.52
CA SER A 246 4.92 13.16 -18.16
C SER A 246 4.74 13.24 -16.66
N ALA A 247 4.91 14.43 -16.11
CA ALA A 247 4.72 14.72 -14.69
C ALA A 247 3.35 15.39 -14.46
N TYR A 248 2.54 14.79 -13.62
CA TYR A 248 1.30 15.35 -13.12
C TYR A 248 1.43 15.63 -11.62
N PHE A 249 0.71 16.66 -11.17
CA PHE A 249 0.89 17.17 -9.82
C PHE A 249 -0.42 17.22 -9.05
N SER A 250 -0.30 17.32 -7.72
CA SER A 250 -1.43 17.33 -6.80
C SER A 250 -2.45 18.46 -7.06
N ASP A 251 -2.01 19.59 -7.61
CA ASP A 251 -2.84 20.77 -7.90
C ASP A 251 -3.41 20.81 -9.35
N ASP A 252 -3.26 19.72 -10.09
CA ASP A 252 -3.68 19.65 -11.49
C ASP A 252 -5.19 19.37 -11.70
N SER A 253 -6.03 19.33 -10.65
CA SER A 253 -7.46 19.00 -10.73
C SER A 253 -8.20 19.85 -11.79
N SER A 254 -7.91 21.16 -11.87
CA SER A 254 -8.52 22.04 -12.86
C SER A 254 -8.20 21.69 -14.32
N LYS A 255 -7.15 20.92 -14.58
CA LYS A 255 -6.82 20.43 -15.93
C LYS A 255 -7.75 19.32 -16.38
N PHE A 256 -8.36 18.59 -15.42
CA PHE A 256 -9.14 17.40 -15.68
C PHE A 256 -10.65 17.65 -15.62
N GLU A 257 -11.09 18.66 -14.84
CA GLU A 257 -12.51 18.94 -14.57
C GLU A 257 -13.33 19.20 -15.84
N ASP A 258 -12.76 19.91 -16.83
CA ASP A 258 -13.43 20.19 -18.10
C ASP A 258 -13.58 18.96 -19.02
N PHE A 259 -12.96 17.84 -18.65
CA PHE A 259 -12.97 16.58 -19.41
C PHE A 259 -13.76 15.47 -18.72
N LEU A 260 -14.49 15.77 -17.66
CA LEU A 260 -15.37 14.80 -17.01
C LEU A 260 -16.63 14.61 -17.85
N GLY A 261 -16.88 13.36 -18.23
CA GLY A 261 -18.00 12.94 -19.08
C GLY A 261 -19.11 12.25 -18.29
N ASP A 262 -19.59 11.13 -18.83
CA ASP A 262 -20.71 10.39 -18.29
C ASP A 262 -20.45 9.89 -16.85
N VAL A 263 -21.49 9.96 -16.00
CA VAL A 263 -21.48 9.37 -14.68
C VAL A 263 -21.73 7.87 -14.82
N LEU A 264 -20.72 7.07 -14.50
CA LEU A 264 -20.78 5.62 -14.57
C LEU A 264 -21.36 5.01 -13.29
N TYR A 265 -21.13 5.68 -12.15
CA TYR A 265 -21.69 5.31 -10.85
C TYR A 265 -21.80 6.55 -9.96
N GLN A 266 -22.88 6.63 -9.21
CA GLN A 266 -23.04 7.57 -8.10
C GLN A 266 -23.89 6.93 -7.01
N GLY A 267 -23.30 6.69 -5.85
CA GLY A 267 -23.99 5.98 -4.77
C GLY A 267 -23.31 6.16 -3.42
N ARG A 268 -24.02 5.69 -2.41
CA ARG A 268 -23.54 5.62 -1.02
C ARG A 268 -23.12 4.20 -0.72
N ASP A 269 -21.96 4.06 -0.06
CA ASP A 269 -21.42 2.79 0.35
C ASP A 269 -20.82 2.91 1.77
N THR A 270 -20.40 1.79 2.35
CA THR A 270 -19.86 1.70 3.71
C THR A 270 -18.60 0.83 3.68
N ILE A 271 -17.59 1.21 4.45
CA ILE A 271 -16.42 0.37 4.66
C ILE A 271 -16.86 -0.92 5.33
N SER A 272 -16.58 -2.04 4.69
CA SER A 272 -16.84 -3.38 5.21
C SER A 272 -15.52 -4.15 5.35
N GLU A 273 -15.36 -4.87 6.44
CA GLU A 273 -14.25 -5.81 6.65
C GLU A 273 -14.56 -7.20 6.11
N PHE A 274 -15.79 -7.44 5.64
CA PHE A 274 -16.23 -8.74 5.14
C PHE A 274 -15.98 -8.88 3.65
N GLN A 275 -15.60 -10.09 3.25
CA GLN A 275 -15.47 -10.46 1.84
C GLN A 275 -16.80 -10.32 1.10
N TYR A 276 -16.73 -9.97 -0.17
CA TYR A 276 -17.86 -10.12 -1.09
C TYR A 276 -17.91 -11.57 -1.55
N ILE A 277 -19.05 -12.22 -1.35
CA ILE A 277 -19.30 -13.58 -1.78
C ILE A 277 -20.43 -13.62 -2.80
N GLU A 278 -20.31 -14.51 -3.78
CA GLU A 278 -21.42 -14.91 -4.64
C GLU A 278 -21.67 -16.40 -4.40
N TYR A 279 -22.94 -16.79 -4.47
CA TYR A 279 -23.32 -18.19 -4.32
C TYR A 279 -23.26 -18.89 -5.69
N GLN A 280 -23.09 -20.19 -5.65
CA GLN A 280 -23.14 -21.02 -6.86
C GLN A 280 -24.56 -20.96 -7.45
N ILE A 281 -24.65 -21.21 -8.76
CA ILE A 281 -25.93 -21.39 -9.41
C ILE A 281 -26.32 -22.85 -9.24
N ASP A 282 -27.56 -23.10 -8.79
CA ASP A 282 -28.09 -24.46 -8.65
C ASP A 282 -28.09 -25.18 -10.00
N ASP A 283 -27.48 -26.35 -10.06
CA ASP A 283 -27.50 -27.22 -11.24
C ASP A 283 -28.69 -28.17 -11.15
N PRO A 284 -29.74 -27.97 -11.97
CA PRO A 284 -30.96 -28.80 -11.92
C PRO A 284 -30.73 -30.27 -12.27
N ASP A 285 -29.56 -30.64 -12.73
CA ASP A 285 -29.19 -32.02 -13.09
C ASP A 285 -28.56 -32.77 -11.91
N THR A 286 -28.29 -32.10 -10.77
CA THR A 286 -27.80 -32.70 -9.54
C THR A 286 -28.92 -32.90 -8.48
N GLU A 287 -28.66 -33.71 -7.46
CA GLU A 287 -29.60 -33.91 -6.35
C GLU A 287 -29.35 -32.94 -5.19
N GLU A 288 -28.25 -32.18 -5.24
CA GLU A 288 -27.77 -31.25 -4.22
C GLU A 288 -28.12 -29.81 -4.68
N ASP A 289 -28.56 -28.96 -3.76
CA ASP A 289 -28.81 -27.55 -4.03
C ASP A 289 -27.50 -26.77 -3.85
N GLU A 290 -26.79 -26.53 -4.93
CA GLU A 290 -25.52 -25.84 -4.92
C GLU A 290 -25.68 -24.34 -4.60
N SER A 291 -26.86 -23.77 -4.68
CA SER A 291 -27.10 -22.37 -4.32
C SER A 291 -26.90 -22.06 -2.83
N ALA A 292 -26.78 -23.09 -2.01
CA ALA A 292 -26.38 -22.98 -0.60
C ALA A 292 -24.88 -22.77 -0.41
N PHE A 293 -24.04 -22.98 -1.42
CA PHE A 293 -22.57 -22.89 -1.33
C PHE A 293 -22.04 -21.63 -1.98
N THR A 294 -20.97 -21.06 -1.40
CA THR A 294 -20.29 -19.91 -1.99
C THR A 294 -19.47 -20.32 -3.22
N ASP A 295 -19.46 -19.47 -4.24
CA ASP A 295 -18.55 -19.60 -5.37
C ASP A 295 -17.19 -18.99 -5.00
N ALA A 296 -16.24 -19.83 -4.60
CA ALA A 296 -14.91 -19.40 -4.23
C ALA A 296 -14.16 -18.67 -5.37
N SER A 297 -14.51 -18.93 -6.64
CA SER A 297 -13.91 -18.26 -7.80
C SER A 297 -14.37 -16.80 -7.95
N LYS A 298 -15.51 -16.47 -7.38
CA LYS A 298 -16.13 -15.14 -7.40
C LYS A 298 -15.99 -14.39 -6.08
N THR A 299 -15.45 -15.01 -5.04
CA THR A 299 -15.18 -14.36 -3.76
C THR A 299 -14.11 -13.29 -3.91
N LYS A 300 -14.35 -12.10 -3.35
CA LYS A 300 -13.44 -10.95 -3.39
C LYS A 300 -13.15 -10.45 -1.97
N ASP A 301 -11.91 -10.04 -1.75
CA ASP A 301 -11.55 -9.34 -0.50
C ASP A 301 -12.34 -8.02 -0.36
N PRO A 302 -12.47 -7.47 0.86
CA PRO A 302 -13.09 -6.18 1.09
C PRO A 302 -12.50 -5.08 0.21
N GLY A 303 -13.34 -4.20 -0.32
CA GLY A 303 -12.91 -3.15 -1.25
C GLY A 303 -14.07 -2.27 -1.72
N ILE A 304 -13.78 -1.36 -2.61
CA ILE A 304 -14.80 -0.71 -3.43
C ILE A 304 -15.27 -1.73 -4.46
N TYR A 305 -16.54 -2.12 -4.41
CA TYR A 305 -17.13 -3.08 -5.34
C TYR A 305 -18.52 -2.58 -5.75
N VAL A 306 -18.62 -1.93 -6.91
CA VAL A 306 -19.83 -1.19 -7.33
C VAL A 306 -20.19 -1.49 -8.78
N ASP A 307 -21.49 -1.52 -9.06
CA ASP A 307 -22.03 -1.70 -10.40
C ASP A 307 -21.94 -0.39 -11.19
N LEU A 308 -21.29 -0.44 -12.35
CA LEU A 308 -21.18 0.66 -13.30
C LEU A 308 -22.29 0.58 -14.36
N ASP A 309 -22.50 1.66 -15.13
CA ASP A 309 -23.46 1.66 -16.24
C ASP A 309 -23.06 0.63 -17.33
N PRO A 310 -23.78 -0.47 -17.51
CA PRO A 310 -23.45 -1.50 -18.48
C PRO A 310 -23.57 -1.01 -19.94
N GLN A 311 -24.46 -0.05 -20.21
CA GLN A 311 -24.64 0.49 -21.57
C GLN A 311 -23.41 1.26 -22.05
N PHE A 312 -22.68 1.91 -21.13
CA PHE A 312 -21.42 2.55 -21.47
C PHE A 312 -20.40 1.53 -22.01
N PHE A 313 -20.24 0.40 -21.33
CA PHE A 313 -19.29 -0.66 -21.74
C PHE A 313 -19.73 -1.39 -23.02
N GLN A 314 -21.04 -1.54 -23.23
CA GLN A 314 -21.57 -2.02 -24.50
C GLN A 314 -21.05 -1.16 -25.67
N THR A 315 -21.30 0.15 -25.56
CA THR A 315 -20.98 1.10 -26.63
C THR A 315 -19.49 1.33 -26.80
N MET A 316 -18.74 1.38 -25.67
CA MET A 316 -17.30 1.70 -25.71
C MET A 316 -16.43 0.49 -26.06
N ILE A 317 -16.91 -0.74 -25.83
CA ILE A 317 -16.07 -1.92 -25.97
C ILE A 317 -16.69 -2.95 -26.90
N LEU A 318 -17.83 -3.59 -26.55
CA LEU A 318 -18.35 -4.72 -27.31
C LEU A 318 -18.74 -4.31 -28.74
N ASP A 319 -19.44 -3.19 -28.91
CA ASP A 319 -19.84 -2.67 -30.23
C ASP A 319 -18.65 -2.29 -31.13
N ASN A 320 -17.41 -2.27 -30.58
CA ASN A 320 -16.17 -1.96 -31.30
C ASN A 320 -15.32 -3.21 -31.62
N GLU A 321 -15.88 -4.42 -31.51
CA GLU A 321 -15.18 -5.63 -31.91
C GLU A 321 -14.71 -5.55 -33.37
N GLY A 322 -13.48 -5.97 -33.63
CA GLY A 322 -12.85 -5.88 -34.96
C GLY A 322 -12.50 -4.46 -35.40
N GLY A 323 -12.90 -3.44 -34.62
CA GLY A 323 -12.61 -2.03 -34.88
C GLY A 323 -11.17 -1.61 -34.60
N SER A 324 -10.82 -0.42 -35.06
CA SER A 324 -9.50 0.18 -34.82
C SER A 324 -9.27 0.53 -33.36
N GLU A 325 -10.32 0.78 -32.60
CA GLU A 325 -10.36 1.21 -31.22
C GLU A 325 -9.70 0.19 -30.27
N LEU A 326 -9.93 -1.08 -30.52
CA LEU A 326 -9.44 -2.19 -29.72
C LEU A 326 -8.16 -2.86 -30.27
N LEU A 327 -7.58 -2.28 -31.35
CA LEU A 327 -6.50 -2.90 -32.11
C LEU A 327 -5.16 -2.96 -31.33
N SER A 328 -4.89 -1.98 -30.49
CA SER A 328 -3.64 -1.83 -29.74
C SER A 328 -3.84 -1.03 -28.47
N ARG A 329 -2.88 -1.08 -27.54
CA ARG A 329 -2.87 -0.24 -26.34
C ARG A 329 -3.05 1.24 -26.67
N SER A 330 -2.33 1.72 -27.66
CA SER A 330 -2.38 3.15 -28.03
C SER A 330 -3.75 3.55 -28.54
N ASN A 331 -4.39 2.69 -29.35
CA ASN A 331 -5.72 2.94 -29.88
C ASN A 331 -6.78 2.91 -28.77
N PHE A 332 -6.72 1.91 -27.89
CA PHE A 332 -7.64 1.79 -26.77
C PHE A 332 -7.48 2.98 -25.81
N LYS A 333 -6.25 3.36 -25.47
CA LYS A 333 -5.96 4.52 -24.65
C LYS A 333 -6.51 5.81 -25.28
N ASP A 334 -6.42 5.99 -26.60
CA ASP A 334 -6.97 7.15 -27.30
C ASP A 334 -8.50 7.14 -27.32
N HIS A 335 -9.11 5.98 -27.36
CA HIS A 335 -10.55 5.77 -27.41
C HIS A 335 -11.21 5.88 -26.03
N PHE A 336 -10.76 5.06 -25.04
CA PHE A 336 -11.39 4.96 -23.71
C PHE A 336 -10.94 6.08 -22.77
N ARG A 337 -9.69 6.54 -22.86
CA ARG A 337 -9.07 7.56 -21.99
C ARG A 337 -8.92 7.10 -20.54
N GLY A 338 -9.97 7.20 -19.70
CA GLY A 338 -9.87 6.82 -18.31
C GLY A 338 -11.16 7.04 -17.50
N ILE A 339 -11.04 6.83 -16.19
CA ILE A 339 -12.10 7.09 -15.22
C ILE A 339 -11.59 7.99 -14.09
N HIS A 340 -12.49 8.80 -13.57
CA HIS A 340 -12.26 9.70 -12.44
C HIS A 340 -13.07 9.23 -11.24
N LEU A 341 -12.42 9.13 -10.07
CA LEU A 341 -13.03 8.74 -8.81
C LEU A 341 -12.98 9.91 -7.82
N SER A 342 -14.09 10.20 -7.17
CA SER A 342 -14.17 11.24 -6.14
C SER A 342 -15.18 10.88 -5.05
N LEU A 343 -14.94 11.33 -3.81
CA LEU A 343 -15.92 11.27 -2.72
C LEU A 343 -16.56 12.65 -2.50
N ASN A 344 -17.79 12.63 -1.95
CA ASN A 344 -18.44 13.86 -1.53
C ASN A 344 -17.60 14.54 -0.43
N ALA A 345 -17.39 15.85 -0.55
CA ALA A 345 -16.57 16.65 0.37
C ALA A 345 -17.08 16.65 1.83
N SER A 346 -18.32 16.25 2.09
CA SER A 346 -18.87 16.13 3.46
C SER A 346 -18.45 14.85 4.19
N ASN A 347 -17.86 13.88 3.49
CA ASN A 347 -17.39 12.65 4.11
C ASN A 347 -15.99 12.88 4.72
N ASP A 348 -15.84 12.70 6.04
CA ASP A 348 -14.53 12.61 6.70
C ASP A 348 -14.06 11.17 6.63
N LEU A 349 -13.54 10.78 5.48
CA LEU A 349 -13.00 9.45 5.19
C LEU A 349 -11.97 9.55 4.08
N MET A 350 -10.76 9.07 4.32
CA MET A 350 -9.67 8.96 3.35
C MET A 350 -9.21 7.52 3.25
N MET A 351 -9.21 6.97 2.04
CA MET A 351 -8.72 5.63 1.74
C MET A 351 -7.41 5.72 0.94
N LEU A 352 -6.46 4.84 1.24
CA LEU A 352 -5.28 4.64 0.42
C LEU A 352 -5.46 3.38 -0.44
N LEU A 353 -5.51 3.56 -1.75
CA LEU A 353 -5.85 2.51 -2.70
C LEU A 353 -4.66 2.13 -3.58
N ASN A 354 -4.45 0.82 -3.78
CA ASN A 354 -3.51 0.29 -4.75
C ASN A 354 -4.25 -0.01 -6.07
N LEU A 355 -4.10 0.89 -7.05
CA LEU A 355 -4.79 0.75 -8.33
C LEU A 355 -4.26 -0.40 -9.20
N THR A 356 -3.07 -0.94 -8.92
CA THR A 356 -2.54 -2.09 -9.68
C THR A 356 -3.30 -3.39 -9.38
N SER A 357 -4.05 -3.40 -8.28
CA SER A 357 -4.96 -4.50 -7.91
C SER A 357 -6.41 -4.23 -8.33
N GLY A 358 -6.69 -3.02 -8.84
CA GLY A 358 -8.02 -2.60 -9.27
C GLY A 358 -8.32 -2.98 -10.72
N TYR A 359 -9.58 -3.34 -10.98
CA TYR A 359 -10.04 -3.70 -12.32
C TYR A 359 -11.54 -3.50 -12.49
N ILE A 360 -12.00 -3.51 -13.74
CA ILE A 360 -13.40 -3.56 -14.10
C ILE A 360 -13.69 -4.92 -14.69
N GLU A 361 -14.70 -5.60 -14.19
CA GLU A 361 -15.27 -6.82 -14.77
C GLU A 361 -16.51 -6.45 -15.57
N VAL A 362 -16.56 -6.89 -16.83
CA VAL A 362 -17.71 -6.73 -17.72
C VAL A 362 -18.23 -8.11 -18.04
N ASP A 363 -19.36 -8.48 -17.42
CA ASP A 363 -20.06 -9.72 -17.67
C ASP A 363 -21.00 -9.51 -18.86
N TYR A 364 -20.93 -10.37 -19.84
CA TYR A 364 -21.71 -10.28 -21.06
C TYR A 364 -22.12 -11.66 -21.54
N THR A 365 -23.12 -11.71 -22.39
CA THR A 365 -23.58 -12.92 -23.06
C THR A 365 -23.30 -12.84 -24.55
N ASN A 366 -23.04 -13.98 -25.17
CA ASN A 366 -23.04 -14.13 -26.61
C ASN A 366 -23.88 -15.36 -27.03
N GLU A 367 -24.50 -15.27 -28.20
CA GLU A 367 -25.21 -16.39 -28.82
C GLU A 367 -24.25 -17.27 -29.61
N PHE A 368 -24.45 -18.55 -29.59
CA PHE A 368 -23.67 -19.48 -30.38
C PHE A 368 -24.52 -20.63 -30.93
N TRP A 369 -24.04 -21.22 -32.01
CA TRP A 369 -24.69 -22.38 -32.57
C TRP A 369 -24.26 -23.65 -31.84
N ASN A 370 -25.19 -24.30 -31.14
CA ASN A 370 -24.94 -25.51 -30.37
C ASN A 370 -25.38 -26.73 -31.22
N THR A 371 -24.40 -27.51 -31.65
CA THR A 371 -24.60 -28.74 -32.43
C THR A 371 -24.76 -29.99 -31.57
N GLN A 372 -24.84 -29.84 -30.25
CA GLN A 372 -24.94 -30.94 -29.27
C GLN A 372 -23.80 -31.98 -29.40
N ASP A 373 -22.72 -31.63 -30.11
CA ASP A 373 -21.58 -32.54 -30.43
C ASP A 373 -21.97 -33.87 -31.06
N ASP A 374 -23.09 -33.91 -31.78
CA ASP A 374 -23.58 -35.10 -32.46
C ASP A 374 -23.75 -34.87 -33.99
N SER A 375 -24.31 -35.81 -34.70
CA SER A 375 -24.56 -35.76 -36.16
C SER A 375 -26.03 -35.49 -36.51
N ASP A 376 -26.87 -35.20 -35.56
CA ASP A 376 -28.31 -34.94 -35.76
C ASP A 376 -28.57 -33.43 -35.83
N GLU A 377 -28.48 -32.86 -37.03
CA GLU A 377 -28.76 -31.44 -37.29
C GLU A 377 -30.18 -30.99 -36.88
N SER A 378 -31.05 -31.91 -36.50
CA SER A 378 -32.44 -31.59 -36.15
C SER A 378 -32.59 -31.10 -34.68
N ASN A 379 -31.59 -31.31 -33.85
CA ASN A 379 -31.52 -30.86 -32.45
C ASN A 379 -30.60 -29.66 -32.26
N ASP A 380 -29.95 -29.17 -33.31
CA ASP A 380 -29.14 -27.98 -33.30
C ASP A 380 -30.00 -26.75 -32.93
N ALA A 381 -29.45 -25.88 -32.07
CA ALA A 381 -30.13 -24.69 -31.59
C ALA A 381 -29.13 -23.53 -31.39
N ILE A 382 -29.66 -22.31 -31.32
CA ILE A 382 -28.91 -21.16 -30.81
C ILE A 382 -29.04 -21.19 -29.31
N ASP A 383 -27.90 -21.26 -28.63
CA ASP A 383 -27.78 -21.16 -27.19
C ASP A 383 -27.03 -19.89 -26.83
N THR A 384 -27.07 -19.53 -25.53
CA THR A 384 -26.40 -18.36 -24.98
C THR A 384 -25.37 -18.83 -23.96
N GLU A 385 -24.16 -18.26 -24.02
CA GLU A 385 -23.14 -18.47 -23.00
C GLU A 385 -22.78 -17.14 -22.31
N GLU A 386 -22.36 -17.24 -21.06
CA GLU A 386 -21.87 -16.11 -20.29
C GLU A 386 -20.35 -16.05 -20.34
N ARG A 387 -19.83 -14.83 -20.44
CA ARG A 387 -18.40 -14.54 -20.46
C ARG A 387 -18.08 -13.31 -19.63
N THR A 388 -16.83 -13.20 -19.21
CA THR A 388 -16.34 -12.03 -18.46
C THR A 388 -15.12 -11.46 -19.16
N LEU A 389 -15.16 -10.17 -19.46
CA LEU A 389 -14.01 -9.36 -19.87
C LEU A 389 -13.47 -8.62 -18.66
N ARG A 390 -12.16 -8.70 -18.44
CA ARG A 390 -11.49 -7.91 -17.41
C ARG A 390 -10.69 -6.77 -18.01
N LEU A 391 -10.88 -5.58 -17.48
CA LEU A 391 -10.12 -4.37 -17.78
C LEU A 391 -9.32 -3.97 -16.54
N ASN A 392 -7.99 -3.88 -16.66
CA ASN A 392 -7.18 -3.39 -15.55
C ASN A 392 -7.19 -1.86 -15.50
N LEU A 393 -7.12 -1.27 -14.31
CA LEU A 393 -6.93 0.17 -14.19
C LEU A 393 -5.52 0.52 -14.68
N VAL A 394 -4.52 0.11 -13.94
CA VAL A 394 -3.11 0.21 -14.31
C VAL A 394 -2.40 -1.09 -13.99
N SER A 395 -1.20 -1.29 -14.50
CA SER A 395 -0.41 -2.47 -14.21
C SER A 395 0.88 -2.08 -13.48
N GLY A 396 1.30 -2.91 -12.53
CA GLY A 396 2.49 -2.63 -11.74
C GLY A 396 2.70 -3.65 -10.63
N GLY A 397 3.35 -3.23 -9.57
CA GLY A 397 3.63 -4.05 -8.39
C GLY A 397 3.98 -3.18 -7.19
N SER A 398 4.62 -3.77 -6.17
CA SER A 398 4.96 -3.11 -4.90
C SER A 398 5.79 -1.82 -5.04
N PHE A 399 6.46 -1.61 -6.17
CA PHE A 399 7.29 -0.42 -6.44
C PHE A 399 6.57 0.66 -7.26
N GLY A 400 5.30 0.48 -7.55
CA GLY A 400 4.47 1.42 -8.30
C GLY A 400 4.02 0.91 -9.67
N ILE A 401 3.49 1.84 -10.48
CA ILE A 401 2.91 1.57 -11.80
C ILE A 401 4.03 1.34 -12.83
N THR A 402 3.90 0.30 -13.63
CA THR A 402 4.79 -0.02 -14.76
C THR A 402 4.12 0.16 -16.12
N SER A 403 2.79 0.19 -16.17
CA SER A 403 2.01 0.40 -17.38
C SER A 403 0.69 1.09 -17.06
N GLY A 404 0.31 2.04 -17.89
CA GLY A 404 -0.79 2.95 -17.64
C GLY A 404 -0.37 4.19 -16.86
N ASN A 405 -1.27 5.15 -16.78
CA ASN A 405 -1.07 6.37 -16.00
C ASN A 405 -2.21 6.52 -15.00
N ALA A 406 -1.85 6.91 -13.79
CA ALA A 406 -2.79 7.36 -12.79
C ALA A 406 -2.23 8.59 -12.08
N VAL A 407 -3.12 9.48 -11.69
CA VAL A 407 -2.79 10.76 -11.07
C VAL A 407 -3.66 10.96 -9.85
N ASN A 408 -3.06 11.38 -8.77
CA ASN A 408 -3.76 11.81 -7.58
C ASN A 408 -3.80 13.34 -7.53
N THR A 409 -4.96 13.92 -7.47
CA THR A 409 -5.11 15.36 -7.24
C THR A 409 -5.72 15.59 -5.88
N TRP A 410 -5.29 16.65 -5.20
CA TRP A 410 -5.88 17.04 -3.93
C TRP A 410 -5.82 18.55 -3.69
N THR A 411 -6.71 19.01 -2.84
CA THR A 411 -6.64 20.32 -2.21
C THR A 411 -6.35 20.14 -0.73
N ALA A 412 -5.43 20.92 -0.18
CA ALA A 412 -5.07 20.89 1.23
C ALA A 412 -5.07 22.32 1.80
N GLU A 413 -5.76 22.53 2.92
CA GLU A 413 -5.84 23.85 3.54
C GLU A 413 -4.49 24.32 4.12
N ASN A 414 -3.72 23.39 4.74
CA ASN A 414 -2.40 23.64 5.30
C ASN A 414 -2.34 24.90 6.18
N ASN A 415 -3.12 24.90 7.28
CA ASN A 415 -3.39 26.07 8.12
C ASN A 415 -2.23 26.51 9.01
N VAL A 416 -1.16 25.71 9.13
CA VAL A 416 -0.01 26.06 9.96
C VAL A 416 0.83 27.14 9.28
N SER A 417 1.00 28.26 9.97
CA SER A 417 1.92 29.31 9.53
C SER A 417 3.35 28.94 9.92
N ILE A 418 4.23 28.86 8.95
CA ILE A 418 5.65 28.60 9.15
C ILE A 418 6.42 29.91 9.18
N ILE A 419 7.36 30.02 10.12
CA ILE A 419 8.37 31.06 10.13
C ILE A 419 9.68 30.40 9.70
N ASP A 420 10.21 30.81 8.54
CA ASP A 420 11.44 30.24 7.99
C ASP A 420 12.64 30.43 8.92
N ASN A 421 13.49 29.41 8.99
CA ASN A 421 14.79 29.41 9.66
C ASN A 421 14.77 30.01 11.07
N GLN A 422 14.07 29.35 11.98
CA GLN A 422 14.13 29.71 13.40
C GLN A 422 15.16 28.84 14.13
N ASP A 423 16.02 29.52 14.91
CA ASP A 423 16.82 28.85 15.93
C ASP A 423 15.94 28.54 17.14
N PHE A 424 16.14 27.34 17.71
CA PHE A 424 15.43 26.89 18.92
C PHE A 424 13.90 26.95 18.77
N VAL A 425 13.35 26.27 17.77
CA VAL A 425 11.90 26.16 17.57
C VAL A 425 11.23 25.42 18.73
N GLU A 426 10.00 25.82 19.05
CA GLU A 426 9.20 25.15 20.08
C GLU A 426 8.59 23.84 19.53
N ARG A 427 8.15 23.85 18.27
CA ARG A 427 7.47 22.74 17.60
C ARG A 427 8.02 22.50 16.21
N VAL A 428 8.02 21.24 15.81
CA VAL A 428 8.29 20.79 14.45
C VAL A 428 7.02 20.15 13.89
N TYR A 429 6.58 20.63 12.74
CA TYR A 429 5.36 20.19 12.09
C TYR A 429 5.69 19.26 10.92
N LEU A 430 5.11 18.07 10.90
CA LEU A 430 5.27 17.11 9.81
C LEU A 430 3.89 16.65 9.31
N LYS A 431 3.69 16.64 8.01
CA LYS A 431 2.45 16.15 7.37
C LYS A 431 2.77 15.62 5.99
N GLY A 432 2.14 14.51 5.64
CA GLY A 432 2.20 13.94 4.28
C GLY A 432 1.32 14.68 3.27
N GLY A 433 1.18 14.14 2.08
CA GLY A 433 0.52 14.81 0.97
C GLY A 433 1.26 16.07 0.51
N SER A 434 0.56 17.14 0.13
CA SER A 434 1.11 18.49 0.11
C SER A 434 1.05 19.04 1.53
N GLY A 435 2.15 18.98 2.25
CA GLY A 435 2.16 19.21 3.70
C GLY A 435 3.44 19.85 4.18
N TYR A 436 4.05 19.24 5.19
CA TYR A 436 5.18 19.86 5.90
C TYR A 436 6.28 18.85 6.12
N LEU A 437 7.51 19.28 5.85
CA LEU A 437 8.73 18.57 6.25
C LEU A 437 9.67 19.51 6.99
N ALA A 438 10.60 18.94 7.72
CA ALA A 438 11.62 19.68 8.44
C ALA A 438 13.01 19.31 7.91
N GLN A 439 13.96 20.22 8.07
CA GLN A 439 15.35 20.01 7.73
C GLN A 439 16.26 20.51 8.84
N PHE A 440 17.28 19.74 9.18
CA PHE A 440 18.33 20.15 10.10
C PHE A 440 19.69 19.70 9.58
N GLN A 441 20.75 20.30 10.11
CA GLN A 441 22.12 19.85 9.87
C GLN A 441 22.81 19.66 11.22
N ILE A 442 23.63 18.63 11.36
CA ILE A 442 24.51 18.47 12.51
C ILE A 442 25.56 19.59 12.41
N PRO A 443 25.73 20.45 13.44
CA PRO A 443 26.73 21.51 13.40
C PRO A 443 28.13 20.95 13.13
N ASP A 444 28.90 21.62 12.26
CA ASP A 444 30.26 21.19 11.92
C ASP A 444 31.17 21.21 13.16
N GLU A 445 30.91 22.09 14.13
CA GLU A 445 31.61 22.17 15.40
C GLU A 445 31.53 20.87 16.20
N ILE A 446 30.37 20.17 16.17
CA ILE A 446 30.21 18.86 16.83
C ILE A 446 31.07 17.80 16.13
N ILE A 447 31.05 17.80 14.80
CA ILE A 447 31.88 16.86 14.00
C ILE A 447 33.36 17.09 14.28
N GLU A 448 33.80 18.34 14.31
CA GLU A 448 35.20 18.71 14.62
C GLU A 448 35.58 18.37 16.08
N GLU A 449 34.67 18.52 17.02
CA GLU A 449 34.88 18.12 18.41
C GLU A 449 35.08 16.61 18.54
N ILE A 450 34.25 15.80 17.87
CA ILE A 450 34.39 14.34 17.86
C ILE A 450 35.77 13.92 17.27
N LYS A 451 36.15 14.54 16.14
CA LYS A 451 37.46 14.28 15.48
C LYS A 451 38.64 14.71 16.36
N ALA A 452 38.59 15.90 16.94
CA ALA A 452 39.67 16.46 17.75
C ALA A 452 39.96 15.65 19.02
N ASN A 453 38.90 15.07 19.62
CA ASN A 453 38.99 14.26 20.83
C ASN A 453 39.24 12.77 20.55
N ASN A 454 39.37 12.35 19.27
CA ASN A 454 39.46 10.95 18.85
C ASN A 454 38.39 10.05 19.46
N TRP A 455 37.14 10.56 19.53
CA TRP A 455 36.04 9.76 20.03
C TRP A 455 35.60 8.70 19.03
N LEU A 456 35.48 7.48 19.51
CA LEU A 456 34.85 6.39 18.76
C LEU A 456 33.35 6.44 19.03
N VAL A 457 32.57 6.85 18.03
CA VAL A 457 31.10 6.92 18.15
C VAL A 457 30.53 5.51 18.12
N ASN A 458 29.98 5.07 19.25
CA ASN A 458 29.31 3.78 19.38
C ASN A 458 27.87 3.85 18.93
N GLU A 459 27.15 4.96 19.27
CA GLU A 459 25.80 5.25 18.85
C GLU A 459 25.60 6.76 18.73
N ALA A 460 24.93 7.17 17.67
CA ALA A 460 24.38 8.51 17.50
C ALA A 460 22.89 8.39 17.19
N SER A 461 22.04 9.09 17.94
CA SER A 461 20.58 9.04 17.75
C SER A 461 19.92 10.39 18.00
N ILE A 462 18.80 10.63 17.34
CA ILE A 462 17.90 11.75 17.64
C ILE A 462 16.58 11.18 18.14
N VAL A 463 16.06 11.77 19.22
CA VAL A 463 14.73 11.42 19.74
C VAL A 463 13.78 12.58 19.47
N PHE A 464 12.77 12.31 18.67
CA PHE A 464 11.69 13.24 18.36
C PHE A 464 10.51 12.94 19.27
N TYR A 465 10.30 13.74 20.29
CA TYR A 465 9.16 13.60 21.19
C TYR A 465 7.90 14.21 20.59
N VAL A 466 6.81 13.46 20.65
CA VAL A 466 5.48 13.93 20.23
C VAL A 466 4.96 14.96 21.21
N ASP A 467 4.47 16.10 20.71
CA ASP A 467 3.69 17.05 21.52
C ASP A 467 2.30 16.45 21.78
N GLN A 468 2.21 15.65 22.84
CA GLN A 468 1.00 14.92 23.19
C GLN A 468 -0.21 15.83 23.46
N ASP A 469 0.02 17.07 23.88
CA ASP A 469 -1.07 18.04 24.07
C ASP A 469 -1.65 18.48 22.73
N ALA A 470 -0.80 18.70 21.73
CA ALA A 470 -1.23 19.02 20.36
C ALA A 470 -1.89 17.82 19.67
N MET A 471 -1.36 16.62 19.90
CA MET A 471 -1.80 15.38 19.26
C MET A 471 -2.89 14.61 20.03
N GLN A 472 -3.42 15.18 21.12
CA GLN A 472 -4.35 14.50 22.04
C GLN A 472 -5.61 13.92 21.36
N GLN A 473 -6.10 14.58 20.31
CA GLN A 473 -7.35 14.21 19.64
C GLN A 473 -7.14 13.30 18.42
N TYR A 474 -5.88 13.04 18.05
CA TYR A 474 -5.60 12.26 16.85
C TYR A 474 -5.79 10.77 17.11
N PRO A 475 -6.68 10.11 16.37
CA PRO A 475 -6.90 8.65 16.50
C PRO A 475 -5.68 7.88 16.02
N GLU A 476 -4.97 8.42 15.05
CA GLU A 476 -3.83 7.78 14.43
C GLU A 476 -2.71 8.78 14.13
N GLN A 477 -1.48 8.33 14.21
CA GLN A 477 -0.27 9.11 13.94
C GLN A 477 0.64 8.31 12.98
N PRO A 478 1.53 8.98 12.23
CA PRO A 478 2.49 8.28 11.39
C PRO A 478 3.27 7.24 12.18
N SER A 479 3.24 6.00 11.72
CA SER A 479 3.93 4.90 12.40
C SER A 479 5.45 5.03 12.36
N ARG A 480 5.99 5.83 11.41
CA ARG A 480 7.44 5.94 11.23
C ARG A 480 7.86 7.27 10.60
N LEU A 481 8.99 7.83 11.06
CA LEU A 481 9.65 8.96 10.43
C LEU A 481 10.67 8.48 9.38
N TYR A 482 10.84 9.25 8.33
CA TYR A 482 11.81 9.03 7.27
C TYR A 482 12.80 10.17 7.18
N LEU A 483 14.10 9.87 7.34
CA LEU A 483 15.18 10.83 7.23
C LEU A 483 16.03 10.55 5.98
N PHE A 484 16.28 11.59 5.19
CA PHE A 484 17.05 11.50 3.96
C PHE A 484 17.96 12.71 3.75
N LYS A 485 19.06 12.48 3.06
CA LYS A 485 20.12 13.48 2.82
C LYS A 485 19.73 14.43 1.71
N GLU A 486 19.88 15.74 1.93
CA GLU A 486 19.71 16.73 0.88
C GLU A 486 20.70 16.49 -0.27
N GLY A 487 20.28 16.79 -1.49
CA GLY A 487 21.07 16.68 -2.72
C GLY A 487 21.18 15.26 -3.28
N SER A 488 21.55 14.28 -2.45
CA SER A 488 21.60 12.87 -2.90
C SER A 488 20.26 12.17 -2.83
N ASN A 489 19.34 12.66 -1.99
CA ASN A 489 18.02 12.08 -1.70
C ASN A 489 18.06 10.64 -1.13
N LEU A 490 19.24 10.17 -0.77
CA LEU A 490 19.41 8.84 -0.19
C LEU A 490 19.02 8.85 1.29
N PRO A 491 18.43 7.75 1.79
CA PRO A 491 18.16 7.62 3.21
C PRO A 491 19.44 7.75 4.06
N VAL A 492 19.27 8.06 5.34
CA VAL A 492 20.40 8.10 6.29
C VAL A 492 20.83 6.70 6.73
N TYR A 493 19.98 5.69 6.57
CA TYR A 493 20.30 4.28 6.80
C TYR A 493 20.91 3.65 5.54
N ASP A 494 21.64 2.56 5.72
CA ASP A 494 22.19 1.78 4.61
C ASP A 494 21.30 0.57 4.32
N ALA A 495 20.49 0.68 3.28
CA ALA A 495 19.58 -0.37 2.86
C ALA A 495 20.29 -1.67 2.40
N MET A 496 21.60 -1.62 2.14
CA MET A 496 22.36 -2.79 1.69
C MET A 496 22.95 -3.61 2.85
N THR A 497 23.23 -2.96 3.97
CA THR A 497 23.84 -3.62 5.15
C THR A 497 22.79 -4.06 6.16
N GLU A 498 21.61 -3.45 6.14
CA GLU A 498 20.53 -3.76 7.05
C GLU A 498 19.48 -4.62 6.34
N THR A 499 19.73 -5.93 6.29
CA THR A 499 18.79 -6.90 5.74
C THR A 499 17.86 -7.42 6.83
N SER A 500 16.56 -7.28 6.62
CA SER A 500 15.54 -7.93 7.45
C SER A 500 14.96 -9.13 6.73
N THR A 501 14.60 -10.15 7.49
CA THR A 501 13.80 -11.28 7.00
C THR A 501 12.31 -11.04 7.21
N ASP A 502 11.95 -9.95 7.88
CA ASP A 502 10.57 -9.57 8.15
C ASP A 502 10.03 -8.80 6.94
N GLU A 503 8.88 -9.22 6.44
CA GLU A 503 8.21 -8.63 5.28
C GLU A 503 7.30 -7.45 5.66
N THR A 504 7.09 -7.20 6.96
CA THR A 504 6.25 -6.09 7.43
C THR A 504 6.98 -4.74 7.29
N PRO A 505 6.28 -3.64 6.95
CA PRO A 505 6.90 -2.31 6.84
C PRO A 505 7.60 -1.82 8.11
N LEU A 506 7.19 -2.27 9.29
CA LEU A 506 7.82 -1.93 10.56
C LEU A 506 8.94 -2.90 10.95
N GLY A 507 8.97 -4.10 10.40
CA GLY A 507 9.99 -5.12 10.66
C GLY A 507 11.31 -4.92 9.91
N ILE A 508 11.37 -4.02 8.93
CA ILE A 508 12.58 -3.70 8.16
C ILE A 508 13.35 -2.52 8.78
N PHE A 509 14.66 -2.43 8.56
CA PHE A 509 15.53 -1.33 9.02
C PHE A 509 15.41 -1.04 10.52
N LEU A 510 15.47 -2.08 11.35
CA LEU A 510 15.32 -1.98 12.80
C LEU A 510 16.47 -1.20 13.48
N ASN A 511 17.69 -1.22 12.88
CA ASN A 511 18.79 -0.40 13.40
C ASN A 511 18.56 1.09 13.19
N TYR A 512 17.96 1.48 12.06
CA TYR A 512 17.53 2.86 11.84
C TYR A 512 16.45 3.26 12.83
N ASP A 513 15.52 2.34 13.12
CA ASP A 513 14.35 2.51 13.98
C ASP A 513 13.37 3.55 13.40
N GLY A 514 13.22 4.71 14.00
CA GLY A 514 12.28 5.75 13.57
C GLY A 514 10.81 5.41 13.80
N ILE A 515 10.53 4.34 14.52
CA ILE A 515 9.18 3.81 14.79
C ILE A 515 8.55 4.58 15.96
N LEU A 516 7.26 4.89 15.85
CA LEU A 516 6.48 5.51 16.91
C LEU A 516 6.42 4.58 18.13
N GLN A 517 6.91 5.09 19.24
CA GLN A 517 6.79 4.42 20.54
C GLN A 517 5.59 4.97 21.29
N TYR A 518 4.91 4.12 22.03
CA TYR A 518 3.73 4.46 22.79
C TYR A 518 4.04 4.53 24.29
N ASP A 519 3.32 5.37 25.00
CA ASP A 519 3.37 5.42 26.46
C ASP A 519 2.46 4.33 27.08
N THR A 520 2.40 4.28 28.40
CA THR A 520 1.59 3.31 29.15
C THR A 520 0.07 3.50 28.99
N GLU A 521 -0.35 4.63 28.41
CA GLU A 521 -1.75 4.92 28.09
C GLU A 521 -2.08 4.61 26.63
N GLY A 522 -1.12 4.09 25.85
CA GLY A 522 -1.28 3.79 24.43
C GLY A 522 -1.22 5.02 23.53
N LYS A 523 -0.71 6.17 24.03
CA LYS A 523 -0.54 7.39 23.22
C LYS A 523 0.85 7.43 22.59
N GLY A 524 0.94 7.94 21.37
CA GLY A 524 2.22 8.18 20.70
C GLY A 524 3.11 9.08 21.57
N SER A 525 4.33 8.63 21.85
CA SER A 525 5.26 9.26 22.78
C SER A 525 6.47 9.88 22.07
N HIS A 526 7.17 9.09 21.27
CA HIS A 526 8.38 9.55 20.61
C HIS A 526 8.80 8.63 19.46
N TYR A 527 9.69 9.13 18.61
CA TYR A 527 10.42 8.39 17.59
C TYR A 527 11.90 8.47 17.89
N THR A 528 12.61 7.35 17.91
CA THR A 528 14.08 7.30 18.02
C THR A 528 14.66 6.98 16.66
N VAL A 529 15.51 7.86 16.12
CA VAL A 529 16.17 7.66 14.84
C VAL A 529 17.67 7.54 15.05
N ARG A 530 18.26 6.41 14.64
CA ARG A 530 19.71 6.20 14.73
C ARG A 530 20.42 6.77 13.51
N LEU A 531 21.44 7.59 13.77
CA LEU A 531 22.29 8.25 12.79
C LEU A 531 23.75 7.79 12.88
N THR A 532 24.02 6.66 13.54
CA THR A 532 25.38 6.18 13.83
C THR A 532 26.21 6.04 12.56
N ASP A 533 25.65 5.43 11.52
CA ASP A 533 26.33 5.24 10.24
C ASP A 533 26.60 6.57 9.54
N TYR A 534 25.62 7.48 9.54
CA TYR A 534 25.82 8.81 8.97
C TYR A 534 26.93 9.56 9.66
N VAL A 535 26.91 9.64 11.00
CA VAL A 535 27.94 10.33 11.80
C VAL A 535 29.31 9.69 11.58
N ASN A 536 29.41 8.36 11.62
CA ASN A 536 30.66 7.65 11.36
C ASN A 536 31.20 7.86 9.94
N HIS A 537 30.34 7.96 8.93
CA HIS A 537 30.77 8.30 7.58
C HIS A 537 31.37 9.71 7.50
N VAL A 538 30.76 10.70 8.18
CA VAL A 538 31.27 12.07 8.21
C VAL A 538 32.56 12.17 9.02
N VAL A 539 32.63 11.48 10.16
CA VAL A 539 33.80 11.56 11.08
C VAL A 539 35.00 10.76 10.54
N LEU A 540 34.77 9.50 10.12
CA LEU A 540 35.86 8.55 9.82
C LEU A 540 36.21 8.44 8.33
N ARG A 541 35.26 8.78 7.43
CA ARG A 541 35.41 8.63 5.98
C ARG A 541 35.40 9.95 5.23
N ASP A 542 35.44 11.07 5.96
CA ASP A 542 35.42 12.44 5.41
C ASP A 542 34.28 12.67 4.41
N SER A 543 33.15 12.02 4.62
CA SER A 543 31.94 12.29 3.88
C SER A 543 31.45 13.72 4.18
N VAL A 544 30.82 14.36 3.20
CA VAL A 544 30.29 15.71 3.39
C VAL A 544 29.13 15.67 4.39
N ASN A 545 29.18 16.55 5.38
CA ASN A 545 28.08 16.80 6.30
C ASN A 545 27.01 17.62 5.58
N VAL A 546 25.92 17.00 5.19
CA VAL A 546 24.82 17.64 4.45
C VAL A 546 23.58 17.81 5.33
N PRO A 547 22.67 18.75 5.01
CA PRO A 547 21.38 18.81 5.67
C PRO A 547 20.60 17.50 5.53
N ILE A 548 19.84 17.18 6.59
CA ILE A 548 18.99 15.99 6.68
C ILE A 548 17.54 16.45 6.72
N ASN A 549 16.74 15.94 5.79
CA ASN A 549 15.31 16.16 5.74
C ASN A 549 14.59 15.13 6.61
N VAL A 550 13.53 15.56 7.30
CA VAL A 550 12.64 14.75 8.13
C VAL A 550 11.23 14.82 7.57
N ALA A 551 10.66 13.69 7.27
CA ALA A 551 9.30 13.58 6.74
C ALA A 551 8.55 12.41 7.41
N VAL A 552 7.23 12.46 7.38
CA VAL A 552 6.39 11.28 7.62
C VAL A 552 6.42 10.38 6.40
N SER A 553 6.25 9.09 6.56
CA SER A 553 6.25 8.14 5.43
C SER A 553 5.35 6.96 5.72
N ALA A 554 4.55 6.55 4.75
CA ALA A 554 3.79 5.32 4.82
C ALA A 554 4.68 4.07 4.71
N ASN A 555 5.83 4.16 4.01
CA ASN A 555 6.76 3.04 3.87
C ASN A 555 8.17 3.56 3.57
N ILE A 556 9.11 3.39 4.50
CA ILE A 556 10.52 3.77 4.30
C ILE A 556 11.29 2.80 3.40
N GLY A 557 10.77 1.60 3.16
CA GLY A 557 11.36 0.62 2.24
C GLY A 557 11.34 1.06 0.76
N LEU A 558 10.56 2.11 0.44
CA LEU A 558 10.48 2.71 -0.89
C LEU A 558 11.11 4.13 -0.90
N PRO A 559 12.43 4.27 -0.96
CA PRO A 559 13.13 5.54 -0.82
C PRO A 559 13.13 6.40 -2.10
N VAL A 560 12.10 6.28 -2.94
CA VAL A 560 11.96 7.07 -4.17
C VAL A 560 11.48 8.47 -3.82
N THR A 561 12.07 9.49 -4.47
CA THR A 561 11.67 10.89 -4.31
C THR A 561 11.16 11.47 -5.62
N TYR A 562 10.16 12.35 -5.51
CA TYR A 562 9.60 13.13 -6.60
C TYR A 562 9.84 14.62 -6.41
N ALA A 563 9.58 15.39 -7.44
CA ALA A 563 9.66 16.84 -7.37
C ALA A 563 8.49 17.42 -6.58
N ALA A 564 8.78 18.37 -5.70
CA ALA A 564 7.78 19.14 -4.98
C ALA A 564 8.17 20.61 -4.95
N LYS A 565 7.16 21.50 -4.94
CA LYS A 565 7.35 22.96 -4.89
C LYS A 565 7.09 23.45 -3.46
N VAL A 566 8.04 24.22 -2.94
CA VAL A 566 7.91 24.87 -1.63
C VAL A 566 6.99 26.09 -1.77
N SER A 567 6.13 26.30 -0.78
CA SER A 567 5.21 27.44 -0.68
C SER A 567 5.93 28.76 -0.83
N ASP A 568 5.30 29.70 -1.54
CA ASP A 568 5.78 31.07 -1.72
C ASP A 568 7.20 31.17 -2.30
N SER A 569 7.71 30.12 -2.92
CA SER A 569 9.06 30.02 -3.48
C SER A 569 9.03 29.36 -4.85
N GLU A 570 10.06 29.61 -5.66
CA GLU A 570 10.35 28.81 -6.86
C GLU A 570 11.26 27.61 -6.55
N GLU A 571 11.57 27.39 -5.27
CA GLU A 571 12.39 26.26 -4.83
C GLU A 571 11.68 24.94 -5.08
N VAL A 572 12.38 24.05 -5.78
CA VAL A 572 11.95 22.67 -6.00
C VAL A 572 12.78 21.77 -5.10
N VAL A 573 12.12 21.02 -4.26
CA VAL A 573 12.76 20.06 -3.35
C VAL A 573 12.43 18.63 -3.78
N SER A 574 13.26 17.71 -3.34
CA SER A 574 12.94 16.29 -3.42
C SER A 574 12.01 15.91 -2.28
N TYR A 575 10.92 15.24 -2.61
CA TYR A 575 9.88 14.84 -1.66
C TYR A 575 9.66 13.33 -1.76
N PRO A 576 9.67 12.58 -0.64
CA PRO A 576 9.50 11.14 -0.70
C PRO A 576 8.13 10.76 -1.26
N GLN A 577 8.12 9.82 -2.19
CA GLN A 577 6.90 9.30 -2.81
C GLN A 577 5.91 8.77 -1.76
N MET A 578 6.42 8.06 -0.75
CA MET A 578 5.60 7.52 0.33
C MET A 578 5.18 8.56 1.37
N SER A 579 5.78 9.76 1.38
CA SER A 579 5.25 10.91 2.11
C SER A 579 4.09 11.56 1.36
N ALA A 580 4.15 11.61 0.03
CA ALA A 580 3.03 12.07 -0.80
C ALA A 580 1.81 11.16 -0.66
N ALA A 581 2.03 9.86 -0.45
CA ALA A 581 0.97 8.85 -0.36
C ALA A 581 0.19 8.84 0.97
N THR A 582 0.69 9.44 2.06
CA THR A 582 0.00 9.43 3.37
C THR A 582 -0.66 10.78 3.70
N PRO A 583 -1.89 10.81 4.25
CA PRO A 583 -2.52 12.02 4.74
C PRO A 583 -2.09 12.37 6.18
N LEU A 584 -1.43 11.45 6.88
CA LEU A 584 -1.14 11.56 8.31
C LEU A 584 -0.15 12.68 8.65
N SER A 585 -0.24 13.16 9.88
CA SER A 585 0.54 14.28 10.41
C SER A 585 1.00 14.02 11.82
N THR A 586 2.03 14.75 12.25
CA THR A 586 2.46 14.78 13.66
C THR A 586 3.08 16.13 14.02
N VAL A 587 2.94 16.50 15.28
CA VAL A 587 3.60 17.67 15.88
C VAL A 587 4.59 17.18 16.92
N LEU A 588 5.84 17.59 16.77
CA LEU A 588 6.94 17.16 17.61
C LEU A 588 7.48 18.36 18.40
N TYR A 589 8.03 18.11 19.57
CA TYR A 589 8.75 19.13 20.30
C TYR A 589 10.07 19.51 19.59
N GLY A 590 10.40 20.78 19.62
CA GLY A 590 11.69 21.30 19.16
C GLY A 590 12.70 21.42 20.30
N SER A 591 13.71 22.28 20.12
CA SER A 591 14.81 22.49 21.06
C SER A 591 14.67 23.76 21.94
N ASN A 592 13.55 24.47 21.84
CA ASN A 592 13.32 25.72 22.60
C ASN A 592 13.36 25.48 24.12
N ALA A 593 13.83 26.48 24.88
CA ALA A 593 13.88 26.43 26.32
C ALA A 593 12.51 26.32 27.01
N THR A 594 11.41 26.65 26.33
CA THR A 594 10.03 26.44 26.81
C THR A 594 9.61 24.99 26.82
N VAL A 595 10.25 24.14 25.98
CA VAL A 595 10.02 22.69 25.92
C VAL A 595 10.60 22.05 27.21
N PRO A 596 9.92 21.06 27.82
CA PRO A 596 10.47 20.29 28.93
C PRO A 596 11.85 19.75 28.60
N GLU A 597 12.82 19.88 29.51
CA GLU A 597 14.23 19.57 29.27
C GLU A 597 14.45 18.12 28.76
N ASP A 598 13.68 17.19 29.30
CA ASP A 598 13.72 15.75 28.94
C ASP A 598 13.06 15.43 27.60
N LYS A 599 12.36 16.37 26.98
CA LYS A 599 11.64 16.23 25.70
C LYS A 599 12.20 17.10 24.58
N ARG A 600 13.28 17.85 24.84
CA ARG A 600 13.91 18.68 23.80
C ARG A 600 14.52 17.85 22.71
N LEU A 601 14.49 18.38 21.49
CA LEU A 601 15.11 17.77 20.34
C LEU A 601 16.64 17.88 20.45
N GLU A 602 17.29 16.73 20.62
CA GLU A 602 18.72 16.62 20.86
C GLU A 602 19.33 15.47 20.06
N LEU A 603 20.56 15.70 19.56
CA LEU A 603 21.44 14.65 19.07
C LEU A 603 22.18 14.04 20.26
N ARG A 604 21.95 12.77 20.51
CA ARG A 604 22.59 11.97 21.56
C ARG A 604 23.73 11.16 20.99
N ILE A 605 24.93 11.33 21.54
CA ILE A 605 26.11 10.60 21.09
C ILE A 605 26.67 9.81 22.27
N TYR A 606 26.73 8.50 22.10
CA TYR A 606 27.46 7.59 22.98
C TYR A 606 28.81 7.28 22.34
N TYR A 607 29.88 7.50 23.06
CA TYR A 607 31.23 7.34 22.54
C TYR A 607 32.17 6.69 23.53
N THR A 608 33.20 6.07 22.98
CA THR A 608 34.36 5.56 23.74
C THR A 608 35.55 6.49 23.49
N GLN A 609 36.15 6.96 24.56
CA GLN A 609 37.38 7.73 24.49
C GLN A 609 38.58 6.80 24.69
N ILE A 610 39.48 6.78 23.69
CA ILE A 610 40.74 6.06 23.80
C ILE A 610 41.64 6.90 24.69
N GLN A 611 42.09 6.37 25.82
CA GLN A 611 43.11 6.99 26.64
C GLN A 611 44.50 6.63 26.06
N ASP A 612 45.27 7.67 25.69
CA ASP A 612 46.66 7.52 25.20
C ASP A 612 47.61 6.94 26.27
#